data_5cd676ec008856e6ce1d2dbe0ed72dbe
#
_entry.id   5cd676ec008856e6ce1d2dbe0ed72dbe
#
_cell.length_a   1.000
_cell.length_b   1.000
_cell.length_c   1.000
_cell.angle_alpha   90.00
_cell.angle_beta   90.00
_cell.angle_gamma   90.00
#
_symmetry.space_group_name_H-M   'P 1'
#
loop_
_entity.id
_entity.type
_entity.pdbx_description
1 polymer ?
#
loop_
_entity_poly.entity_id
_entity_poly.type
_entity_poly.pdbx_seq_one_letter_code
_entity_poly.pdbx_strand_id
1 'polypeptide(L)'
;MTRLSVFNSPLLLGFDHFERILDRVAKTSAEGYPPYNIEQIGDNGLRITLAVAGFSMDDLSVGLEDNQLVIRGRQGEEDGTRVFLHRGIAARQFQRGFVLAEGIEVKGAALDNGLLHIDLVRQVPEPRVRSIPIQGKAAAGASPDAIAVAESRSPSRGRGQ
;
A
#
# COMPACT_ATOMS: atom_id res chain seq x y z
N MET A 1 16.63 1.96 32.75
CA MET A 1 15.75 2.68 31.81
C MET A 1 14.94 1.65 31.04
N THR A 2 13.70 1.52 31.37
CA THR A 2 12.78 0.54 30.78
C THR A 2 12.33 1.09 29.43
N ARG A 3 12.78 0.51 28.34
CA ARG A 3 12.18 0.73 27.02
C ARG A 3 10.78 0.11 27.06
N LEU A 4 9.78 0.93 27.18
CA LEU A 4 8.40 0.53 26.96
C LEU A 4 8.28 0.15 25.49
N SER A 5 8.34 -1.13 25.23
CA SER A 5 7.97 -1.71 23.93
C SER A 5 6.46 -1.55 23.80
N VAL A 6 6.03 -0.50 23.12
CA VAL A 6 4.61 -0.18 22.87
C VAL A 6 3.99 -1.19 21.88
N PHE A 7 4.81 -2.07 21.31
CA PHE A 7 4.43 -2.96 20.21
C PHE A 7 4.14 -4.41 20.62
N ASN A 8 4.03 -4.68 21.93
CA ASN A 8 3.74 -6.04 22.40
C ASN A 8 2.23 -6.28 22.58
N SER A 9 1.41 -5.65 21.75
CA SER A 9 -0.02 -5.89 21.71
C SER A 9 -0.35 -6.98 20.68
N PRO A 10 -1.09 -8.03 21.05
CA PRO A 10 -1.46 -9.12 20.12
C PRO A 10 -2.35 -8.68 18.96
N LEU A 11 -2.81 -7.42 18.95
CA LEU A 11 -3.58 -6.80 17.85
C LEU A 11 -2.73 -6.34 16.67
N LEU A 12 -1.39 -6.35 16.79
CA LEU A 12 -0.44 -5.93 15.76
C LEU A 12 0.11 -7.12 14.94
N LEU A 13 -0.59 -8.26 14.94
CA LEU A 13 -0.27 -9.45 14.14
C LEU A 13 -0.30 -9.16 12.63
N GLY A 14 0.75 -8.61 12.12
CA GLY A 14 0.93 -8.26 10.71
C GLY A 14 1.90 -7.12 10.49
N PHE A 15 2.26 -6.37 11.53
CA PHE A 15 3.26 -5.31 11.47
C PHE A 15 4.64 -5.76 11.97
N ASP A 16 4.75 -6.85 12.75
CA ASP A 16 6.03 -7.40 13.21
C ASP A 16 6.96 -7.78 12.05
N HIS A 17 6.38 -8.21 10.93
CA HIS A 17 7.16 -8.51 9.74
C HIS A 17 7.67 -7.24 9.07
N PHE A 18 6.92 -6.14 9.18
CA PHE A 18 7.29 -4.84 8.65
C PHE A 18 8.43 -4.20 9.47
N GLU A 19 8.40 -4.31 10.80
CA GLU A 19 9.50 -3.85 11.67
C GLU A 19 10.82 -4.56 11.33
N ARG A 20 10.80 -5.88 11.12
CA ARG A 20 12.02 -6.63 10.77
C ARG A 20 12.59 -6.27 9.41
N ILE A 21 11.73 -5.92 8.45
CA ILE A 21 12.14 -5.47 7.13
C ILE A 21 12.70 -4.05 7.21
N LEU A 22 12.06 -3.17 7.97
CA LEU A 22 12.53 -1.80 8.22
C LEU A 22 13.87 -1.76 8.94
N ASP A 23 14.06 -2.59 9.97
CA ASP A 23 15.34 -2.72 10.67
C ASP A 23 16.47 -3.19 9.75
N ARG A 24 16.16 -4.07 8.81
CA ARG A 24 17.14 -4.57 7.83
C ARG A 24 17.50 -3.50 6.81
N VAL A 25 16.53 -2.73 6.34
CA VAL A 25 16.75 -1.62 5.39
C VAL A 25 17.48 -0.45 6.07
N ALA A 26 17.16 -0.14 7.32
CA ALA A 26 17.84 0.89 8.10
C ALA A 26 19.33 0.56 8.35
N LYS A 27 19.67 -0.72 8.52
CA LYS A 27 21.06 -1.17 8.69
C LYS A 27 21.88 -1.17 7.39
N THR A 28 21.21 -1.24 6.23
CA THR A 28 21.91 -1.33 4.93
C THR A 28 22.26 0.06 4.37
N SER A 29 21.64 1.13 4.86
CA SER A 29 21.95 2.49 4.42
C SER A 29 22.88 3.16 5.43
N ALA A 30 24.18 3.03 5.22
CA ALA A 30 25.24 3.67 6.01
C ALA A 30 25.21 5.22 5.99
N GLU A 31 24.32 5.82 5.19
CA GLU A 31 24.05 7.27 5.14
C GLU A 31 22.55 7.51 5.29
N GLY A 32 22.14 7.90 6.50
CA GLY A 32 20.74 8.09 6.88
C GLY A 32 20.03 9.28 6.23
N TYR A 33 20.38 9.68 5.02
CA TYR A 33 19.74 10.79 4.31
C TYR A 33 18.80 10.32 3.20
N PRO A 34 17.62 10.93 3.05
CA PRO A 34 17.01 11.86 4.00
C PRO A 34 16.50 11.15 5.26
N PRO A 35 16.45 11.85 6.41
CA PRO A 35 15.83 11.31 7.60
C PRO A 35 14.34 11.10 7.36
N TYR A 36 13.77 10.04 7.95
CA TYR A 36 12.37 9.70 7.77
C TYR A 36 11.74 9.13 9.03
N ASN A 37 10.44 9.25 9.12
CA ASN A 37 9.60 8.62 10.11
C ASN A 37 8.60 7.70 9.43
N ILE A 38 8.17 6.66 10.13
CA ILE A 38 7.05 5.83 9.73
C ILE A 38 6.09 5.81 10.91
N GLU A 39 4.83 6.19 10.66
CA GLU A 39 3.77 6.24 11.65
C GLU A 39 2.56 5.44 11.19
N GLN A 40 1.86 4.86 12.14
CA GLN A 40 0.58 4.21 11.89
C GLN A 40 -0.54 5.25 11.96
N ILE A 41 -1.42 5.24 10.97
CA ILE A 41 -2.60 6.10 10.91
C ILE A 41 -3.86 5.24 10.91
N GLY A 42 -4.57 5.24 12.04
CA GLY A 42 -5.71 4.35 12.23
C GLY A 42 -5.31 2.88 12.22
N ASP A 43 -6.25 2.01 11.87
CA ASP A 43 -6.05 0.55 11.99
C ASP A 43 -5.28 -0.04 10.80
N ASN A 44 -5.44 0.55 9.62
CA ASN A 44 -4.91 0.00 8.37
C ASN A 44 -4.04 0.97 7.58
N GLY A 45 -3.81 2.18 8.09
CA GLY A 45 -3.01 3.21 7.43
C GLY A 45 -1.60 3.28 7.96
N LEU A 46 -0.67 3.61 7.07
CA LEU A 46 0.72 3.95 7.39
C LEU A 46 1.07 5.24 6.68
N ARG A 47 1.90 6.05 7.28
CA ARG A 47 2.51 7.23 6.65
C ARG A 47 4.01 7.18 6.78
N ILE A 48 4.69 7.34 5.67
CA ILE A 48 6.13 7.58 5.62
C ILE A 48 6.33 9.07 5.42
N THR A 49 7.09 9.72 6.28
CA THR A 49 7.44 11.14 6.18
C THR A 49 8.94 11.28 6.02
N LEU A 50 9.38 11.90 4.94
CA LEU A 50 10.80 12.18 4.68
C LEU A 50 11.06 13.68 4.80
N ALA A 51 12.15 14.06 5.47
CA ALA A 51 12.59 15.45 5.53
C ALA A 51 13.43 15.78 4.28
N VAL A 52 12.81 16.48 3.33
CA VAL A 52 13.37 16.81 2.01
C VAL A 52 13.40 18.34 1.79
N ALA A 53 13.78 19.07 2.82
CA ALA A 53 13.90 20.53 2.73
C ALA A 53 14.80 20.94 1.57
N GLY A 54 14.34 21.93 0.78
CA GLY A 54 15.06 22.43 -0.39
C GLY A 54 14.78 21.68 -1.70
N PHE A 55 13.99 20.59 -1.67
CA PHE A 55 13.52 19.93 -2.87
C PHE A 55 12.16 20.51 -3.30
N SER A 56 12.01 20.76 -4.59
CA SER A 56 10.73 21.07 -5.22
C SER A 56 10.00 19.76 -5.62
N MET A 57 8.74 19.87 -6.04
CA MET A 57 8.01 18.72 -6.55
C MET A 57 8.67 18.11 -7.79
N ASP A 58 9.29 18.94 -8.62
CA ASP A 58 9.97 18.50 -9.86
C ASP A 58 11.29 17.76 -9.58
N ASP A 59 11.88 18.00 -8.41
CA ASP A 59 13.10 17.33 -7.96
C ASP A 59 12.86 15.95 -7.37
N LEU A 60 11.60 15.61 -7.07
CA LEU A 60 11.20 14.41 -6.36
C LEU A 60 10.46 13.43 -7.27
N SER A 61 10.75 12.17 -7.11
CA SER A 61 10.04 11.09 -7.79
C SER A 61 9.69 10.00 -6.78
N VAL A 62 8.43 9.58 -6.80
CA VAL A 62 7.91 8.47 -5.98
C VAL A 62 7.34 7.44 -6.94
N GLY A 63 7.85 6.23 -6.90
CA GLY A 63 7.44 5.14 -7.76
C GLY A 63 7.30 3.83 -7.01
N LEU A 64 6.51 2.93 -7.56
CA LEU A 64 6.39 1.56 -7.09
C LEU A 64 7.04 0.66 -8.13
N GLU A 65 8.10 -0.04 -7.74
CA GLU A 65 8.83 -0.99 -8.56
C GLU A 65 8.64 -2.39 -7.94
N ASP A 66 7.87 -3.25 -8.60
CA ASP A 66 7.38 -4.51 -8.06
C ASP A 66 6.61 -4.27 -6.72
N ASN A 67 7.16 -4.72 -5.61
CA ASN A 67 6.64 -4.43 -4.27
C ASN A 67 7.54 -3.50 -3.46
N GLN A 68 8.37 -2.72 -4.12
CA GLN A 68 9.27 -1.76 -3.48
C GLN A 68 8.84 -0.33 -3.82
N LEU A 69 8.52 0.45 -2.78
CA LEU A 69 8.33 1.89 -2.90
C LEU A 69 9.70 2.55 -3.03
N VAL A 70 9.96 3.19 -4.15
CA VAL A 70 11.24 3.86 -4.44
C VAL A 70 11.03 5.36 -4.51
N ILE A 71 11.77 6.09 -3.70
CA ILE A 71 11.73 7.55 -3.61
C ILE A 71 13.08 8.07 -4.06
N ARG A 72 13.08 8.94 -5.05
CA ARG A 72 14.29 9.57 -5.58
C ARG A 72 14.17 11.07 -5.45
N GLY A 73 15.27 11.71 -5.04
CA GLY A 73 15.41 13.16 -5.03
C GLY A 73 16.67 13.56 -5.79
N ARG A 74 16.52 14.50 -6.72
CA ARG A 74 17.62 15.09 -7.48
C ARG A 74 17.39 16.57 -7.64
N GLN A 75 18.14 17.38 -6.92
CA GLN A 75 18.15 18.82 -7.13
C GLN A 75 18.93 19.16 -8.39
N GLY A 76 18.45 20.18 -9.12
CA GLY A 76 19.18 20.76 -10.24
C GLY A 76 20.55 21.33 -9.80
N GLU A 77 21.44 21.50 -10.76
CA GLU A 77 22.72 22.16 -10.51
C GLU A 77 22.47 23.61 -10.05
N GLU A 78 23.04 23.98 -8.90
CA GLU A 78 23.02 25.39 -8.46
C GLU A 78 23.89 26.24 -9.42
N ASP A 79 23.40 27.44 -9.73
CA ASP A 79 24.17 28.44 -10.46
C ASP A 79 25.54 28.64 -9.80
N GLY A 80 26.60 28.28 -10.51
CA GLY A 80 27.98 28.35 -10.02
C GLY A 80 28.52 29.76 -9.72
N THR A 81 27.63 30.77 -9.71
CA THR A 81 27.96 32.18 -9.44
C THR A 81 28.01 32.53 -7.96
N ARG A 82 27.51 31.63 -7.07
CA ARG A 82 27.46 31.89 -5.63
C ARG A 82 28.79 31.53 -4.97
N VAL A 83 29.38 32.49 -4.28
CA VAL A 83 30.56 32.24 -3.43
C VAL A 83 30.13 32.08 -1.98
N PHE A 84 30.24 30.86 -1.47
CA PHE A 84 29.89 30.56 -0.08
C PHE A 84 31.10 30.77 0.83
N LEU A 85 30.95 31.54 1.89
CA LEU A 85 31.93 31.62 2.96
C LEU A 85 31.90 30.36 3.84
N HIS A 86 30.72 29.76 3.99
CA HIS A 86 30.51 28.47 4.62
C HIS A 86 29.32 27.77 3.94
N ARG A 87 29.45 26.48 3.61
CA ARG A 87 28.38 25.70 2.99
C ARG A 87 28.10 24.48 3.84
N GLY A 88 27.07 24.57 4.69
CA GLY A 88 26.56 23.44 5.48
C GLY A 88 25.42 22.69 4.80
N ILE A 89 24.72 23.36 3.86
CA ILE A 89 23.60 22.75 3.10
C ILE A 89 24.09 22.51 1.67
N ALA A 90 24.16 21.26 1.26
CA ALA A 90 24.54 20.88 -0.09
C ALA A 90 23.35 20.22 -0.79
N ALA A 91 23.21 20.46 -2.09
CA ALA A 91 22.33 19.70 -2.96
C ALA A 91 22.73 18.22 -2.90
N ARG A 92 21.86 17.36 -2.40
CA ARG A 92 22.11 15.92 -2.28
C ARG A 92 21.13 15.16 -3.13
N GLN A 93 21.67 14.29 -3.97
CA GLN A 93 20.84 13.23 -4.57
C GLN A 93 20.62 12.14 -3.55
N PHE A 94 19.44 11.56 -3.56
CA PHE A 94 19.15 10.38 -2.75
C PHE A 94 18.23 9.41 -3.48
N GLN A 95 18.31 8.17 -3.08
CA GLN A 95 17.36 7.13 -3.42
C GLN A 95 17.06 6.32 -2.18
N ARG A 96 15.78 6.20 -1.84
CA ARG A 96 15.27 5.38 -0.74
C ARG A 96 14.31 4.35 -1.26
N GLY A 97 14.48 3.10 -0.82
CA GLY A 97 13.58 2.00 -1.12
C GLY A 97 12.96 1.44 0.16
N PHE A 98 11.64 1.22 0.13
CA PHE A 98 10.89 0.56 1.19
C PHE A 98 10.19 -0.65 0.60
N VAL A 99 10.51 -1.83 1.10
CA VAL A 99 9.82 -3.05 0.66
C VAL A 99 8.45 -3.09 1.33
N LEU A 100 7.40 -3.13 0.50
CA LEU A 100 6.02 -3.21 0.95
C LEU A 100 5.62 -4.67 1.15
N ALA A 101 4.93 -4.95 2.25
CA ALA A 101 4.32 -6.27 2.43
C ALA A 101 3.14 -6.45 1.47
N GLU A 102 2.79 -7.70 1.21
CA GLU A 102 1.63 -8.03 0.38
C GLU A 102 0.35 -7.39 0.92
N GLY A 103 -0.44 -6.80 0.04
CA GLY A 103 -1.67 -6.10 0.38
C GLY A 103 -1.49 -4.66 0.85
N ILE A 104 -0.27 -4.11 0.81
CA ILE A 104 -0.06 -2.69 1.07
C ILE A 104 -0.08 -1.92 -0.25
N GLU A 105 -0.90 -0.89 -0.31
CA GLU A 105 -1.04 0.00 -1.45
C GLU A 105 -0.67 1.44 -1.10
N VAL A 106 -0.08 2.14 -2.06
CA VAL A 106 0.21 3.57 -1.94
C VAL A 106 -1.05 4.35 -2.30
N LYS A 107 -1.56 5.15 -1.36
CA LYS A 107 -2.71 6.03 -1.60
C LYS A 107 -2.33 7.32 -2.29
N GLY A 108 -1.19 7.87 -1.96
CA GLY A 108 -0.74 9.13 -2.51
C GLY A 108 0.51 9.64 -1.83
N ALA A 109 1.04 10.72 -2.39
CA ALA A 109 2.19 11.44 -1.84
C ALA A 109 1.90 12.95 -1.89
N ALA A 110 2.33 13.67 -0.87
CA ALA A 110 2.19 15.12 -0.76
C ALA A 110 3.45 15.75 -0.20
N LEU A 111 3.87 16.87 -0.77
CA LEU A 111 4.99 17.66 -0.27
C LEU A 111 4.42 18.89 0.44
N ASP A 112 4.73 19.01 1.72
CA ASP A 112 4.33 20.14 2.55
C ASP A 112 5.47 20.59 3.47
N ASN A 113 5.77 21.87 3.48
CA ASN A 113 6.79 22.48 4.34
C ASN A 113 8.14 21.75 4.37
N GLY A 114 8.58 21.20 3.24
CA GLY A 114 9.83 20.44 3.14
C GLY A 114 9.75 19.01 3.68
N LEU A 115 8.56 18.53 3.96
CA LEU A 115 8.25 17.14 4.34
C LEU A 115 7.50 16.45 3.21
N LEU A 116 8.01 15.33 2.76
CA LEU A 116 7.31 14.46 1.82
C LEU A 116 6.55 13.39 2.61
N HIS A 117 5.22 13.46 2.55
CA HIS A 117 4.33 12.50 3.16
C HIS A 117 3.86 11.49 2.12
N ILE A 118 3.98 10.22 2.42
CA ILE A 118 3.50 9.13 1.56
C ILE A 118 2.55 8.27 2.38
N ASP A 119 1.30 8.27 1.97
CA ASP A 119 0.24 7.52 2.63
C ASP A 119 0.08 6.14 1.99
N LEU A 120 0.08 5.13 2.83
CA LEU A 120 -0.12 3.74 2.46
C LEU A 120 -1.32 3.17 3.21
N VAL A 121 -1.97 2.18 2.62
CA VAL A 121 -3.06 1.45 3.26
C VAL A 121 -2.87 -0.04 3.07
N ARG A 122 -3.16 -0.78 4.12
CA ARG A 122 -3.26 -2.23 4.03
C ARG A 122 -4.68 -2.59 3.62
N GLN A 123 -4.81 -3.25 2.47
CA GLN A 123 -6.07 -3.85 2.09
C GLN A 123 -6.33 -5.05 3.02
N VAL A 124 -7.42 -4.97 3.78
CA VAL A 124 -7.93 -6.14 4.50
C VAL A 124 -8.67 -6.96 3.47
N PRO A 125 -8.21 -8.17 3.11
CA PRO A 125 -8.95 -9.00 2.18
C PRO A 125 -10.31 -9.31 2.81
N GLU A 126 -11.39 -8.92 2.14
CA GLU A 126 -12.72 -9.35 2.54
C GLU A 126 -12.75 -10.88 2.52
N PRO A 127 -13.22 -11.52 3.60
CA PRO A 127 -13.31 -12.97 3.63
C PRO A 127 -14.30 -13.43 2.54
N ARG A 128 -13.75 -13.87 1.42
CA ARG A 128 -14.57 -14.49 0.37
C ARG A 128 -14.97 -15.87 0.83
N VAL A 129 -16.10 -15.96 1.51
CA VAL A 129 -16.72 -17.24 1.82
C VAL A 129 -17.23 -17.84 0.52
N ARG A 130 -16.52 -18.80 -0.02
CA ARG A 130 -16.96 -19.57 -1.17
C ARG A 130 -17.52 -20.89 -0.69
N SER A 131 -18.81 -21.10 -0.84
CA SER A 131 -19.41 -22.41 -0.65
C SER A 131 -19.00 -23.32 -1.81
N ILE A 132 -18.36 -24.44 -1.49
CA ILE A 132 -17.97 -25.44 -2.47
C ILE A 132 -19.04 -26.55 -2.42
N PRO A 133 -19.82 -26.79 -3.49
CA PRO A 133 -20.78 -27.89 -3.54
C PRO A 133 -20.03 -29.23 -3.51
N ILE A 134 -20.40 -30.10 -2.58
CA ILE A 134 -19.89 -31.46 -2.50
C ILE A 134 -20.61 -32.28 -3.53
N GLN A 135 -19.90 -32.78 -4.53
CA GLN A 135 -20.46 -33.72 -5.49
C GLN A 135 -20.46 -35.13 -4.85
N GLY A 136 -21.64 -35.69 -4.63
CA GLY A 136 -21.76 -37.09 -4.29
C GLY A 136 -21.40 -37.95 -5.49
N LYS A 137 -20.71 -39.05 -5.29
CA LYS A 137 -20.44 -40.04 -6.32
C LYS A 137 -21.80 -40.62 -6.75
N ALA A 138 -22.28 -40.19 -7.92
CA ALA A 138 -23.51 -40.75 -8.50
C ALA A 138 -23.31 -42.26 -8.70
N ALA A 139 -24.19 -43.04 -8.09
CA ALA A 139 -24.32 -44.46 -8.43
C ALA A 139 -24.69 -44.54 -9.92
N ALA A 140 -23.88 -45.28 -10.67
CA ALA A 140 -24.16 -45.54 -12.08
C ALA A 140 -25.58 -46.21 -12.24
N GLY A 141 -26.44 -45.51 -12.98
CA GLY A 141 -27.68 -46.15 -13.45
C GLY A 141 -28.93 -45.34 -13.15
N ALA A 142 -29.21 -44.32 -13.96
CA ALA A 142 -30.59 -43.91 -14.31
C ALA A 142 -30.49 -42.99 -15.54
N SER A 143 -31.10 -43.43 -16.61
CA SER A 143 -31.24 -42.76 -17.89
C SER A 143 -32.02 -41.46 -17.77
N PRO A 144 -31.74 -40.44 -18.58
CA PRO A 144 -32.54 -39.23 -18.62
C PRO A 144 -33.73 -39.42 -19.58
N ASP A 145 -34.94 -39.49 -19.05
CA ASP A 145 -36.14 -39.28 -19.87
C ASP A 145 -37.16 -38.45 -19.10
N ALA A 146 -37.80 -37.60 -19.86
CA ALA A 146 -38.96 -36.75 -19.57
C ALA A 146 -38.70 -35.31 -19.18
N ILE A 147 -38.49 -34.51 -20.21
CA ILE A 147 -38.76 -33.08 -20.23
C ILE A 147 -40.29 -32.92 -20.33
N ALA A 148 -40.95 -32.48 -19.29
CA ALA A 148 -42.31 -31.98 -19.36
C ALA A 148 -42.28 -30.45 -19.48
N VAL A 149 -42.60 -29.98 -20.66
CA VAL A 149 -42.91 -28.59 -20.97
C VAL A 149 -44.28 -28.27 -20.39
N ALA A 150 -44.32 -27.40 -19.41
CA ALA A 150 -45.57 -26.80 -18.96
C ALA A 150 -45.65 -25.35 -19.46
N GLU A 151 -46.36 -25.22 -20.54
CA GLU A 151 -46.81 -23.96 -21.12
C GLU A 151 -47.95 -23.40 -20.27
N SER A 152 -47.75 -22.30 -19.58
CA SER A 152 -48.82 -21.60 -18.89
C SER A 152 -49.33 -20.42 -19.74
N ARG A 153 -50.50 -20.67 -20.31
CA ARG A 153 -51.36 -19.68 -20.96
C ARG A 153 -51.87 -18.64 -19.96
N SER A 154 -51.66 -17.39 -20.33
CA SER A 154 -52.44 -16.28 -19.78
C SER A 154 -53.87 -16.28 -20.31
N PRO A 155 -54.87 -15.96 -19.53
CA PRO A 155 -56.15 -15.53 -20.07
C PRO A 155 -56.27 -14.00 -20.03
N SER A 156 -56.46 -13.42 -21.19
CA SER A 156 -57.04 -12.12 -21.43
C SER A 156 -58.55 -12.13 -21.08
N ARG A 157 -58.98 -11.06 -20.41
CA ARG A 157 -60.38 -10.60 -20.42
C ARG A 157 -60.31 -9.08 -20.23
N GLY A 158 -60.80 -8.29 -21.08
CA GLY A 158 -61.95 -8.32 -21.99
C GLY A 158 -63.21 -7.73 -21.36
N ARG A 159 -63.38 -6.44 -21.54
CA ARG A 159 -64.62 -5.67 -21.77
C ARG A 159 -65.80 -5.80 -20.80
N GLY A 160 -66.37 -4.65 -20.54
CA GLY A 160 -67.79 -4.45 -20.54
C GLY A 160 -68.27 -3.30 -19.68
N GLN A 161 -68.69 -2.23 -20.38
CA GLN A 161 -69.67 -1.22 -20.05
C GLN A 161 -69.43 -0.30 -18.86
#